data_274376079a05fbdb8e3d56d0573023f5
#
_entry.id   274376079a05fbdb8e3d56d0573023f5
#
_cell.length_a   1.000
_cell.length_b   1.000
_cell.length_c   1.000
_cell.angle_alpha   90.00
_cell.angle_beta   90.00
_cell.angle_gamma   90.00
#
_symmetry.space_group_name_H-M   'P 1'
#
loop_
_entity.id
_entity.type
_entity.pdbx_description
1 polymer ?
#
loop_
_entity_poly.entity_id
_entity_poly.type
_entity_poly.pdbx_seq_one_letter_code
_entity_poly.pdbx_strand_id
1 'polypeptide(L)'
;LLPETLGTWRYLESKIIQIVESYGFDEIRLPIMERTELFKRSIGEGTDIVEKEMYTFDDRNQESITLRPEATASMVRAGITNGLLHNQKQKMWTMGPMFRYEKPQKGRYRQFYQFNIEAMGYAGPDIDAELIILCARMWKVLRIKNLSLKINSLGNKNTRAKYREDLINYFSDNLDNLDENSKNRLHSNPLRILDSKNPEMKKLIDEAPILLDYLDS
;
A
#
# COMPACT_ATOMS: atom_id res chain seq x y z
N LEU A 1 -8.40 -22.68 -3.76
CA LEU A 1 -7.47 -23.57 -3.02
C LEU A 1 -8.03 -24.98 -3.01
N LEU A 2 -7.20 -25.96 -3.35
CA LEU A 2 -7.58 -27.38 -3.37
C LEU A 2 -7.13 -28.07 -2.07
N PRO A 3 -7.75 -29.21 -1.70
CA PRO A 3 -7.44 -29.92 -0.45
C PRO A 3 -5.94 -30.20 -0.26
N GLU A 4 -5.23 -30.54 -1.32
CA GLU A 4 -3.79 -30.83 -1.31
C GLU A 4 -2.91 -29.63 -0.93
N THR A 5 -3.38 -28.40 -1.19
CA THR A 5 -2.64 -27.17 -0.86
C THR A 5 -3.06 -26.55 0.48
N LEU A 6 -4.22 -26.95 1.02
CA LEU A 6 -4.79 -26.37 2.23
C LEU A 6 -3.93 -26.62 3.48
N GLY A 7 -3.21 -27.73 3.55
CA GLY A 7 -2.30 -27.99 4.68
C GLY A 7 -1.21 -26.94 4.81
N THR A 8 -0.57 -26.60 3.70
CA THR A 8 0.46 -25.54 3.65
C THR A 8 -0.15 -24.17 3.96
N TRP A 9 -1.36 -23.91 3.45
CA TRP A 9 -2.07 -22.66 3.69
C TRP A 9 -2.37 -22.45 5.18
N ARG A 10 -2.99 -23.46 5.82
CA ARG A 10 -3.28 -23.42 7.25
C ARG A 10 -2.04 -23.27 8.13
N TYR A 11 -0.94 -23.92 7.73
CA TYR A 11 0.34 -23.76 8.41
C TYR A 11 0.80 -22.29 8.33
N LEU A 12 0.77 -21.68 7.15
CA LEU A 12 1.11 -20.27 6.96
C LEU A 12 0.25 -19.36 7.83
N GLU A 13 -1.08 -19.50 7.74
CA GLU A 13 -2.04 -18.72 8.53
C GLU A 13 -1.78 -18.85 10.03
N SER A 14 -1.61 -20.08 10.53
CA SER A 14 -1.35 -20.32 11.95
C SER A 14 -0.07 -19.66 12.45
N LYS A 15 1.00 -19.63 11.63
CA LYS A 15 2.25 -18.98 11.99
C LYS A 15 2.15 -17.45 11.99
N ILE A 16 1.43 -16.89 11.02
CA ILE A 16 1.15 -15.45 10.97
C ILE A 16 0.35 -15.04 12.21
N ILE A 17 -0.78 -15.70 12.48
CA ILE A 17 -1.64 -15.41 13.62
C ILE A 17 -0.85 -15.47 14.94
N GLN A 18 -0.14 -16.55 15.17
CA GLN A 18 0.66 -16.72 16.39
C GLN A 18 1.65 -15.56 16.62
N ILE A 19 2.26 -15.07 15.55
CA ILE A 19 3.23 -13.98 15.65
C ILE A 19 2.51 -12.66 15.95
N VAL A 20 1.48 -12.28 15.18
CA VAL A 20 0.85 -10.98 15.34
C VAL A 20 0.14 -10.85 16.70
N GLU A 21 -0.49 -11.90 17.18
CA GLU A 21 -1.07 -11.93 18.51
C GLU A 21 -0.01 -11.78 19.61
N SER A 22 1.20 -12.33 19.40
CA SER A 22 2.32 -12.15 20.36
C SER A 22 2.83 -10.71 20.46
N TYR A 23 2.48 -9.84 19.50
CA TYR A 23 2.75 -8.41 19.51
C TYR A 23 1.54 -7.57 19.95
N GLY A 24 0.47 -8.21 20.39
CA GLY A 24 -0.74 -7.55 20.88
C GLY A 24 -1.60 -6.95 19.78
N PHE A 25 -1.62 -7.56 18.59
CA PHE A 25 -2.55 -7.19 17.54
C PHE A 25 -3.83 -8.02 17.65
N ASP A 26 -4.98 -7.36 17.60
CA ASP A 26 -6.31 -7.97 17.63
C ASP A 26 -6.85 -8.20 16.21
N GLU A 27 -7.55 -9.33 16.01
CA GLU A 27 -8.18 -9.63 14.71
C GLU A 27 -9.37 -8.71 14.45
N ILE A 28 -9.47 -8.18 13.24
CA ILE A 28 -10.66 -7.52 12.71
C ILE A 28 -11.08 -8.19 11.41
N ARG A 29 -12.38 -8.47 11.26
CA ARG A 29 -12.95 -9.00 10.00
C ARG A 29 -13.79 -7.95 9.33
N LEU A 30 -13.50 -7.71 8.07
CA LEU A 30 -14.02 -6.61 7.28
C LEU A 30 -14.95 -7.14 6.18
N PRO A 31 -15.97 -6.37 5.76
CA PRO A 31 -16.76 -6.69 4.59
C PRO A 31 -15.88 -6.85 3.33
N ILE A 32 -16.31 -7.73 2.42
CA ILE A 32 -15.67 -7.89 1.11
C ILE A 32 -16.04 -6.74 0.17
N MET A 33 -17.23 -6.18 0.36
CA MET A 33 -17.77 -5.07 -0.43
C MET A 33 -17.89 -3.82 0.42
N GLU A 34 -17.50 -2.70 -0.14
CA GLU A 34 -17.60 -1.37 0.47
C GLU A 34 -18.07 -0.36 -0.58
N ARG A 35 -18.50 0.82 -0.14
CA ARG A 35 -18.77 1.94 -1.04
C ARG A 35 -17.52 2.34 -1.81
N THR A 36 -17.63 2.55 -3.10
CA THR A 36 -16.50 2.91 -3.98
C THR A 36 -15.76 4.15 -3.50
N GLU A 37 -16.46 5.13 -2.96
CA GLU A 37 -15.90 6.37 -2.43
C GLU A 37 -14.88 6.16 -1.31
N LEU A 38 -15.02 5.09 -0.53
CA LEU A 38 -14.05 4.75 0.50
C LEU A 38 -12.66 4.56 -0.11
N PHE A 39 -12.58 3.75 -1.15
CA PHE A 39 -11.30 3.43 -1.81
C PHE A 39 -10.76 4.59 -2.62
N LYS A 40 -11.61 5.33 -3.36
CA LYS A 40 -11.20 6.53 -4.10
C LYS A 40 -10.51 7.55 -3.17
N ARG A 41 -11.13 7.84 -2.03
CA ARG A 41 -10.59 8.80 -1.07
C ARG A 41 -9.32 8.31 -0.39
N SER A 42 -9.23 7.02 -0.04
CA SER A 42 -8.12 6.49 0.78
C SER A 42 -6.90 6.13 -0.06
N ILE A 43 -7.09 5.56 -1.25
CA ILE A 43 -6.00 5.14 -2.15
C ILE A 43 -5.54 6.32 -3.02
N GLY A 44 -6.48 7.20 -3.41
CA GLY A 44 -6.26 8.36 -4.27
C GLY A 44 -6.70 8.11 -5.71
N GLU A 45 -7.45 9.05 -6.27
CA GLU A 45 -8.09 8.95 -7.57
C GLU A 45 -7.09 8.75 -8.74
N GLY A 46 -5.88 9.28 -8.64
CA GLY A 46 -4.85 9.15 -9.67
C GLY A 46 -3.98 7.89 -9.58
N THR A 47 -4.42 6.85 -8.88
CA THR A 47 -3.69 5.59 -8.77
C THR A 47 -4.23 4.54 -9.75
N ASP A 48 -3.33 3.68 -10.26
CA ASP A 48 -3.74 2.59 -11.18
C ASP A 48 -4.83 1.69 -10.56
N ILE A 49 -4.79 1.49 -9.22
CA ILE A 49 -5.78 0.70 -8.50
C ILE A 49 -7.18 1.30 -8.70
N VAL A 50 -7.32 2.61 -8.45
CA VAL A 50 -8.62 3.30 -8.53
C VAL A 50 -9.07 3.47 -9.97
N GLU A 51 -8.16 3.79 -10.89
CA GLU A 51 -8.50 4.06 -12.29
C GLU A 51 -8.80 2.81 -13.10
N LYS A 52 -8.12 1.67 -12.82
CA LYS A 52 -8.09 0.52 -13.74
C LYS A 52 -8.32 -0.84 -13.11
N GLU A 53 -8.10 -0.98 -11.78
CA GLU A 53 -8.02 -2.30 -11.16
C GLU A 53 -9.17 -2.62 -10.21
N MET A 54 -10.01 -1.66 -9.85
CA MET A 54 -11.17 -1.92 -8.98
C MET A 54 -12.28 -2.65 -9.73
N TYR A 55 -12.87 -3.66 -9.07
CA TYR A 55 -14.13 -4.27 -9.49
C TYR A 55 -15.27 -3.48 -8.87
N THR A 56 -15.86 -2.58 -9.67
CA THR A 56 -16.92 -1.67 -9.26
C THR A 56 -18.21 -1.98 -10.01
N PHE A 57 -19.32 -1.93 -9.31
CA PHE A 57 -20.68 -2.14 -9.84
C PHE A 57 -21.70 -1.40 -9.00
N ASP A 58 -22.87 -1.15 -9.57
CA ASP A 58 -23.95 -0.52 -8.84
C ASP A 58 -24.84 -1.59 -8.16
N ASP A 59 -25.26 -1.30 -6.93
CA ASP A 59 -26.22 -2.12 -6.23
C ASP A 59 -27.66 -1.84 -6.72
N ARG A 60 -28.67 -2.48 -6.10
CA ARG A 60 -30.08 -2.30 -6.48
C ARG A 60 -30.59 -0.88 -6.26
N ASN A 61 -29.95 -0.11 -5.38
CA ASN A 61 -30.28 1.29 -5.11
C ASN A 61 -29.43 2.27 -5.93
N GLN A 62 -28.64 1.77 -6.89
CA GLN A 62 -27.71 2.54 -7.72
C GLN A 62 -26.57 3.19 -6.91
N GLU A 63 -26.25 2.61 -5.75
CA GLU A 63 -25.03 2.98 -5.01
C GLU A 63 -23.83 2.23 -5.59
N SER A 64 -22.74 2.96 -5.84
CA SER A 64 -21.51 2.38 -6.38
C SER A 64 -20.76 1.60 -5.31
N ILE A 65 -20.60 0.31 -5.54
CA ILE A 65 -19.98 -0.66 -4.64
C ILE A 65 -18.72 -1.24 -5.28
N THR A 66 -17.71 -1.50 -4.49
CA THR A 66 -16.42 -2.05 -4.95
C THR A 66 -16.05 -3.28 -4.12
N LEU A 67 -15.61 -4.36 -4.80
CA LEU A 67 -14.90 -5.45 -4.13
C LEU A 67 -13.55 -4.91 -3.63
N ARG A 68 -13.25 -5.09 -2.35
CA ARG A 68 -12.07 -4.50 -1.69
C ARG A 68 -10.77 -4.83 -2.42
N PRO A 69 -10.01 -3.83 -2.90
CA PRO A 69 -8.72 -4.03 -3.56
C PRO A 69 -7.56 -4.14 -2.56
N GLU A 70 -7.80 -3.73 -1.30
CA GLU A 70 -6.88 -3.73 -0.17
C GLU A 70 -7.67 -3.64 1.15
N ALA A 71 -7.02 -3.75 2.29
CA ALA A 71 -7.73 -3.79 3.58
C ALA A 71 -7.62 -2.52 4.41
N THR A 72 -6.58 -1.72 4.24
CA THR A 72 -6.28 -0.55 5.09
C THR A 72 -7.44 0.44 5.15
N ALA A 73 -8.04 0.79 4.01
CA ALA A 73 -9.17 1.71 3.94
C ALA A 73 -10.36 1.22 4.77
N SER A 74 -10.68 -0.07 4.66
CA SER A 74 -11.77 -0.69 5.42
C SER A 74 -11.44 -0.78 6.92
N MET A 75 -10.19 -1.06 7.30
CA MET A 75 -9.74 -1.07 8.70
C MET A 75 -9.88 0.33 9.32
N VAL A 76 -9.40 1.37 8.64
CA VAL A 76 -9.52 2.77 9.10
C VAL A 76 -10.99 3.17 9.22
N ARG A 77 -11.82 2.87 8.21
CA ARG A 77 -13.27 3.14 8.27
C ARG A 77 -13.91 2.47 9.48
N ALA A 78 -13.62 1.20 9.69
CA ALA A 78 -14.17 0.45 10.84
C ALA A 78 -13.73 1.07 12.16
N GLY A 79 -12.47 1.46 12.28
CA GLY A 79 -11.92 2.14 13.45
C GLY A 79 -12.64 3.45 13.75
N ILE A 80 -12.86 4.28 12.71
CA ILE A 80 -13.57 5.57 12.85
C ILE A 80 -15.05 5.34 13.20
N THR A 81 -15.74 4.49 12.41
CA THR A 81 -17.19 4.29 12.55
C THR A 81 -17.59 3.72 13.92
N ASN A 82 -16.73 2.89 14.50
CA ASN A 82 -16.99 2.26 15.80
C ASN A 82 -16.29 2.96 16.97
N GLY A 83 -15.71 4.16 16.76
CA GLY A 83 -15.08 4.94 17.81
C GLY A 83 -13.79 4.34 18.38
N LEU A 84 -13.20 3.34 17.72
CA LEU A 84 -12.01 2.64 18.22
C LEU A 84 -10.75 3.53 18.22
N LEU A 85 -10.75 4.60 17.44
CA LEU A 85 -9.61 5.52 17.30
C LEU A 85 -9.75 6.78 18.16
N HIS A 86 -10.84 6.95 18.90
CA HIS A 86 -11.06 8.15 19.71
C HIS A 86 -10.22 8.10 20.99
N ASN A 87 -9.13 8.88 21.02
CA ASN A 87 -8.17 8.92 22.14
C ASN A 87 -7.59 7.55 22.54
N GLN A 88 -7.51 6.62 21.59
CA GLN A 88 -7.02 5.27 21.81
C GLN A 88 -5.98 4.89 20.79
N LYS A 89 -5.06 4.01 21.21
CA LYS A 89 -4.11 3.34 20.33
C LYS A 89 -4.66 1.96 19.99
N GLN A 90 -4.57 1.59 18.72
CA GLN A 90 -5.06 0.31 18.23
C GLN A 90 -3.97 -0.41 17.45
N LYS A 91 -3.84 -1.71 17.69
CA LYS A 91 -3.07 -2.64 16.89
C LYS A 91 -4.04 -3.69 16.37
N MET A 92 -4.29 -3.64 15.08
CA MET A 92 -5.26 -4.53 14.44
C MET A 92 -4.64 -5.29 13.27
N TRP A 93 -5.10 -6.52 13.06
CA TRP A 93 -4.74 -7.30 11.89
C TRP A 93 -5.97 -7.89 11.22
N THR A 94 -5.88 -8.13 9.93
CA THR A 94 -6.88 -8.85 9.15
C THR A 94 -6.22 -9.70 8.08
N MET A 95 -6.89 -10.79 7.70
CA MET A 95 -6.48 -11.63 6.60
C MET A 95 -7.71 -12.02 5.77
N GLY A 96 -7.56 -12.00 4.44
CA GLY A 96 -8.66 -12.40 3.59
C GLY A 96 -8.44 -12.11 2.12
N PRO A 97 -9.45 -12.44 1.29
CA PRO A 97 -9.38 -12.21 -0.15
C PRO A 97 -9.48 -10.73 -0.49
N MET A 98 -8.67 -10.31 -1.47
CA MET A 98 -8.70 -9.02 -2.13
C MET A 98 -8.90 -9.20 -3.63
N PHE A 99 -9.35 -8.15 -4.33
CA PHE A 99 -9.76 -8.23 -5.72
C PHE A 99 -9.18 -7.08 -6.52
N ARG A 100 -8.36 -7.39 -7.55
CA ARG A 100 -7.83 -6.40 -8.49
C ARG A 100 -7.89 -6.92 -9.91
N TYR A 101 -8.34 -6.08 -10.83
CA TYR A 101 -8.37 -6.41 -12.26
C TYR A 101 -6.97 -6.24 -12.86
N GLU A 102 -6.06 -7.12 -12.47
CA GLU A 102 -4.72 -7.17 -13.02
C GLU A 102 -4.63 -8.11 -14.23
N LYS A 103 -3.61 -7.89 -15.08
CA LYS A 103 -3.27 -8.88 -16.11
C LYS A 103 -2.80 -10.15 -15.42
N PRO A 104 -3.46 -11.31 -15.67
CA PRO A 104 -3.05 -12.57 -15.04
C PRO A 104 -1.63 -12.94 -15.44
N GLN A 105 -0.80 -13.21 -14.44
CA GLN A 105 0.55 -13.75 -14.63
C GLN A 105 0.93 -14.59 -13.41
N LYS A 106 2.04 -15.34 -13.48
CA LYS A 106 2.49 -16.14 -12.35
C LYS A 106 2.67 -15.28 -11.10
N GLY A 107 1.94 -15.61 -10.03
CA GLY A 107 1.96 -14.87 -8.76
C GLY A 107 1.05 -13.64 -8.71
N ARG A 108 0.32 -13.30 -9.78
CA ARG A 108 -0.70 -12.25 -9.78
C ARG A 108 -2.04 -12.80 -10.23
N TYR A 109 -2.99 -12.78 -9.31
CA TYR A 109 -4.36 -13.26 -9.52
C TYR A 109 -5.34 -12.12 -9.29
N ARG A 110 -6.48 -12.16 -9.96
CA ARG A 110 -7.55 -11.18 -9.78
C ARG A 110 -8.23 -11.28 -8.41
N GLN A 111 -8.26 -12.48 -7.83
CA GLN A 111 -8.50 -12.69 -6.42
C GLN A 111 -7.20 -13.21 -5.79
N PHE A 112 -6.73 -12.53 -4.76
CA PHE A 112 -5.55 -12.92 -4.01
C PHE A 112 -5.82 -12.75 -2.52
N TYR A 113 -4.98 -13.30 -1.68
CA TYR A 113 -5.07 -13.14 -0.24
C TYR A 113 -4.05 -12.13 0.24
N GLN A 114 -4.48 -11.28 1.14
CA GLN A 114 -3.62 -10.29 1.78
C GLN A 114 -3.72 -10.47 3.29
N PHE A 115 -2.58 -10.38 3.95
CA PHE A 115 -2.46 -10.19 5.37
C PHE A 115 -2.07 -8.74 5.62
N ASN A 116 -2.83 -8.04 6.46
CA ASN A 116 -2.60 -6.65 6.82
C ASN A 116 -2.49 -6.49 8.33
N ILE A 117 -1.58 -5.61 8.74
CA ILE A 117 -1.45 -5.13 10.11
C ILE A 117 -1.48 -3.61 10.10
N GLU A 118 -2.21 -3.02 11.05
CA GLU A 118 -2.32 -1.57 11.21
C GLU A 118 -2.10 -1.18 12.66
N ALA A 119 -1.17 -0.27 12.90
CA ALA A 119 -0.94 0.32 14.21
C ALA A 119 -1.35 1.79 14.16
N MET A 120 -2.44 2.14 14.82
CA MET A 120 -3.07 3.45 14.73
C MET A 120 -2.95 4.21 16.05
N GLY A 121 -2.70 5.53 15.99
CA GLY A 121 -2.60 6.40 17.14
C GLY A 121 -1.22 6.39 17.83
N TYR A 122 -0.21 5.77 17.26
CA TYR A 122 1.17 5.79 17.72
C TYR A 122 1.94 6.93 17.03
N ALA A 123 2.65 7.74 17.78
CA ALA A 123 3.31 8.93 17.24
C ALA A 123 4.83 8.78 17.02
N GLY A 124 5.46 7.78 17.62
CA GLY A 124 6.92 7.62 17.59
C GLY A 124 7.40 6.62 16.53
N PRO A 125 8.69 6.62 16.19
CA PRO A 125 9.28 5.67 15.25
C PRO A 125 9.45 4.26 15.81
N ASP A 126 9.24 4.08 17.10
CA ASP A 126 9.28 2.80 17.81
C ASP A 126 8.26 1.83 17.27
N ILE A 127 7.08 2.31 16.88
CA ILE A 127 6.05 1.45 16.28
C ILE A 127 6.45 0.98 14.87
N ASP A 128 7.11 1.83 14.08
CA ASP A 128 7.63 1.45 12.76
C ASP A 128 8.73 0.39 12.91
N ALA A 129 9.63 0.56 13.87
CA ALA A 129 10.65 -0.43 14.20
C ALA A 129 10.04 -1.75 14.67
N GLU A 130 8.99 -1.72 15.51
CA GLU A 130 8.26 -2.91 15.95
C GLU A 130 7.67 -3.67 14.76
N LEU A 131 7.01 -2.97 13.82
CA LEU A 131 6.45 -3.58 12.61
C LEU A 131 7.52 -4.24 11.72
N ILE A 132 8.66 -3.59 11.56
CA ILE A 132 9.81 -4.14 10.82
C ILE A 132 10.33 -5.42 11.50
N ILE A 133 10.49 -5.39 12.82
CA ILE A 133 10.96 -6.55 13.61
C ILE A 133 9.92 -7.68 13.54
N LEU A 134 8.63 -7.38 13.62
CA LEU A 134 7.54 -8.35 13.46
C LEU A 134 7.65 -9.05 12.11
N CYS A 135 7.80 -8.29 11.02
CA CYS A 135 7.99 -8.85 9.68
C CYS A 135 9.24 -9.73 9.59
N ALA A 136 10.38 -9.26 10.12
CA ALA A 136 11.63 -10.03 10.13
C ALA A 136 11.48 -11.35 10.90
N ARG A 137 10.77 -11.34 12.03
CA ARG A 137 10.46 -12.53 12.84
C ARG A 137 9.56 -13.50 12.09
N MET A 138 8.53 -12.97 11.39
CA MET A 138 7.63 -13.77 10.55
C MET A 138 8.42 -14.51 9.47
N TRP A 139 9.25 -13.83 8.72
CA TRP A 139 10.07 -14.43 7.66
C TRP A 139 11.04 -15.49 8.21
N LYS A 140 11.64 -15.22 9.39
CA LYS A 140 12.50 -16.20 10.07
C LYS A 140 11.75 -17.48 10.42
N VAL A 141 10.52 -17.37 10.96
CA VAL A 141 9.67 -18.53 11.30
C VAL A 141 9.25 -19.29 10.05
N LEU A 142 8.97 -18.58 8.97
CA LEU A 142 8.64 -19.16 7.65
C LEU A 142 9.87 -19.66 6.89
N ARG A 143 11.08 -19.53 7.46
CA ARG A 143 12.36 -19.93 6.87
C ARG A 143 12.66 -19.25 5.53
N ILE A 144 12.14 -18.05 5.31
CA ILE A 144 12.48 -17.24 4.14
C ILE A 144 13.87 -16.65 4.34
N LYS A 145 14.74 -16.87 3.35
CA LYS A 145 16.17 -16.45 3.38
C LYS A 145 16.42 -15.35 2.35
N ASN A 146 17.60 -14.75 2.42
CA ASN A 146 18.10 -13.75 1.47
C ASN A 146 17.21 -12.50 1.39
N LEU A 147 16.78 -12.02 2.56
CA LEU A 147 16.00 -10.80 2.71
C LEU A 147 16.93 -9.59 2.80
N SER A 148 16.52 -8.50 2.17
CA SER A 148 17.16 -7.19 2.29
C SER A 148 16.13 -6.18 2.77
N LEU A 149 16.41 -5.48 3.86
CA LEU A 149 15.60 -4.36 4.33
C LEU A 149 16.07 -3.09 3.63
N LYS A 150 15.14 -2.41 2.96
CA LYS A 150 15.37 -1.06 2.42
C LYS A 150 14.40 -0.10 3.09
N ILE A 151 14.92 0.97 3.66
CA ILE A 151 14.14 2.01 4.34
C ILE A 151 14.21 3.28 3.50
N ASN A 152 13.09 3.97 3.38
CA ASN A 152 12.99 5.29 2.79
C ASN A 152 12.06 6.16 3.65
N SER A 153 12.18 7.47 3.52
CA SER A 153 11.31 8.44 4.17
C SER A 153 10.75 9.40 3.13
N LEU A 154 9.50 9.80 3.30
CA LEU A 154 8.89 10.87 2.49
C LEU A 154 9.07 12.25 3.13
N GLY A 155 9.75 12.32 4.28
CA GLY A 155 9.91 13.54 5.04
C GLY A 155 8.58 14.12 5.55
N ASN A 156 8.63 15.36 6.03
CA ASN A 156 7.46 16.11 6.47
C ASN A 156 6.72 16.78 5.28
N LYS A 157 5.64 17.50 5.58
CA LYS A 157 4.83 18.18 4.55
C LYS A 157 5.63 19.20 3.75
N ASN A 158 6.51 19.96 4.40
CA ASN A 158 7.33 21.00 3.75
C ASN A 158 8.41 20.38 2.87
N THR A 159 9.10 19.35 3.37
CA THR A 159 10.07 18.55 2.61
C THR A 159 9.45 18.01 1.32
N ARG A 160 8.27 17.40 1.42
CA ARG A 160 7.56 16.87 0.23
C ARG A 160 7.16 17.95 -0.76
N ALA A 161 6.70 19.11 -0.27
CA ALA A 161 6.29 20.21 -1.13
C ALA A 161 7.48 20.75 -1.94
N LYS A 162 8.61 21.01 -1.27
CA LYS A 162 9.84 21.48 -1.93
C LYS A 162 10.37 20.44 -2.91
N TYR A 163 10.49 19.19 -2.49
CA TYR A 163 10.95 18.11 -3.37
C TYR A 163 10.06 17.93 -4.61
N ARG A 164 8.73 18.03 -4.41
CA ARG A 164 7.78 17.95 -5.52
C ARG A 164 7.95 19.10 -6.51
N GLU A 165 8.17 20.31 -6.03
CA GLU A 165 8.44 21.49 -6.87
C GLU A 165 9.71 21.31 -7.68
N ASP A 166 10.81 20.90 -7.05
CA ASP A 166 12.10 20.70 -7.73
C ASP A 166 12.03 19.54 -8.74
N LEU A 167 11.26 18.47 -8.46
CA LEU A 167 11.00 17.42 -9.43
C LEU A 167 10.21 17.93 -10.65
N ILE A 168 9.18 18.76 -10.44
CA ILE A 168 8.41 19.36 -11.53
C ILE A 168 9.32 20.23 -12.40
N ASN A 169 10.15 21.08 -11.78
CA ASN A 169 11.09 21.93 -12.49
C ASN A 169 12.08 21.10 -13.30
N TYR A 170 12.72 20.11 -12.68
CA TYR A 170 13.67 19.22 -13.33
C TYR A 170 13.08 18.49 -14.55
N PHE A 171 11.89 17.91 -14.39
CA PHE A 171 11.24 17.21 -15.51
C PHE A 171 10.66 18.16 -16.56
N SER A 172 10.27 19.38 -16.17
CA SER A 172 9.85 20.42 -17.14
C SER A 172 10.99 20.88 -18.03
N ASP A 173 12.20 21.04 -17.47
CA ASP A 173 13.41 21.38 -18.22
C ASP A 173 13.83 20.25 -19.17
N ASN A 174 13.34 19.03 -18.94
CA ASN A 174 13.63 17.84 -19.73
C ASN A 174 12.38 17.26 -20.44
N LEU A 175 11.39 18.10 -20.74
CA LEU A 175 10.08 17.67 -21.25
C LEU A 175 10.15 16.80 -22.51
N ASP A 176 11.09 17.10 -23.40
CA ASP A 176 11.28 16.35 -24.66
C ASP A 176 11.76 14.91 -24.44
N ASN A 177 12.37 14.65 -23.29
CA ASN A 177 12.87 13.32 -22.90
C ASN A 177 11.82 12.49 -22.12
N LEU A 178 10.65 13.05 -21.84
CA LEU A 178 9.58 12.36 -21.15
C LEU A 178 8.69 11.59 -22.13
N ASP A 179 8.32 10.36 -21.76
CA ASP A 179 7.25 9.66 -22.46
C ASP A 179 5.87 10.28 -22.17
N GLU A 180 4.87 10.00 -23.02
CA GLU A 180 3.52 10.59 -22.92
C GLU A 180 2.84 10.33 -21.56
N ASN A 181 3.05 9.15 -20.95
CA ASN A 181 2.52 8.84 -19.63
C ASN A 181 3.15 9.73 -18.56
N SER A 182 4.44 10.00 -18.66
CA SER A 182 5.19 10.85 -17.74
C SER A 182 4.82 12.33 -17.91
N LYS A 183 4.62 12.81 -19.14
CA LYS A 183 4.08 14.16 -19.39
C LYS A 183 2.74 14.37 -18.74
N ASN A 184 1.82 13.41 -18.85
CA ASN A 184 0.49 13.46 -18.23
C ASN A 184 0.56 13.48 -16.68
N ARG A 185 1.60 12.89 -16.10
CA ARG A 185 1.81 12.82 -14.65
C ARG A 185 2.58 13.99 -14.07
N LEU A 186 3.21 14.80 -14.89
CA LEU A 186 4.15 15.84 -14.46
C LEU A 186 3.58 16.75 -13.37
N HIS A 187 2.37 17.25 -13.54
CA HIS A 187 1.76 18.15 -12.56
C HIS A 187 0.85 17.44 -11.55
N SER A 188 0.30 16.28 -11.91
CA SER A 188 -0.59 15.51 -11.04
C SER A 188 0.18 14.67 -10.02
N ASN A 189 1.16 13.89 -10.47
CA ASN A 189 1.95 12.98 -9.62
C ASN A 189 3.38 12.79 -10.15
N PRO A 190 4.28 13.80 -10.03
CA PRO A 190 5.64 13.74 -10.56
C PRO A 190 6.49 12.63 -9.97
N LEU A 191 6.24 12.22 -8.72
CA LEU A 191 6.93 11.09 -8.07
C LEU A 191 6.75 9.77 -8.84
N ARG A 192 5.62 9.59 -9.53
CA ARG A 192 5.36 8.40 -10.35
C ARG A 192 6.22 8.35 -11.62
N ILE A 193 6.83 9.45 -12.03
CA ILE A 193 7.76 9.47 -13.15
C ILE A 193 9.02 8.70 -12.78
N LEU A 194 9.46 8.78 -11.52
CA LEU A 194 10.62 8.04 -11.00
C LEU A 194 10.43 6.51 -11.04
N ASP A 195 9.18 6.04 -11.07
CA ASP A 195 8.84 4.62 -11.16
C ASP A 195 8.72 4.11 -12.61
N SER A 196 9.02 4.96 -13.61
CA SER A 196 8.92 4.57 -15.02
C SER A 196 9.87 3.40 -15.32
N LYS A 197 9.34 2.41 -16.04
CA LYS A 197 10.11 1.26 -16.51
C LYS A 197 10.61 1.43 -17.94
N ASN A 198 10.40 2.60 -18.53
CA ASN A 198 10.88 2.91 -19.87
C ASN A 198 12.41 3.02 -19.85
N PRO A 199 13.14 2.15 -20.58
CA PRO A 199 14.61 2.18 -20.61
C PRO A 199 15.19 3.53 -21.09
N GLU A 200 14.49 4.24 -21.96
CA GLU A 200 14.93 5.54 -22.51
C GLU A 200 14.94 6.63 -21.43
N MET A 201 14.08 6.51 -20.43
CA MET A 201 13.99 7.45 -19.31
C MET A 201 14.98 7.15 -18.18
N LYS A 202 15.66 6.01 -18.23
CA LYS A 202 16.50 5.57 -17.11
C LYS A 202 17.55 6.60 -16.71
N LYS A 203 18.28 7.15 -17.66
CA LYS A 203 19.30 8.16 -17.39
C LYS A 203 18.71 9.40 -16.74
N LEU A 204 17.59 9.88 -17.26
CA LEU A 204 16.88 11.04 -16.72
C LEU A 204 16.40 10.81 -15.28
N ILE A 205 15.94 9.59 -14.97
CA ILE A 205 15.51 9.22 -13.62
C ILE A 205 16.69 9.08 -12.66
N ASP A 206 17.78 8.48 -13.11
CA ASP A 206 18.99 8.31 -12.29
C ASP A 206 19.66 9.65 -11.92
N GLU A 207 19.48 10.71 -12.73
CA GLU A 207 19.98 12.06 -12.53
C GLU A 207 18.98 12.99 -11.82
N ALA A 208 17.78 12.51 -11.52
CA ALA A 208 16.73 13.32 -10.87
C ALA A 208 17.09 13.66 -9.41
N PRO A 209 16.56 14.77 -8.85
CA PRO A 209 16.74 15.12 -7.46
C PRO A 209 16.39 13.96 -6.51
N ILE A 210 17.18 13.76 -5.48
CA ILE A 210 17.03 12.68 -4.51
C ILE A 210 16.34 13.20 -3.25
N LEU A 211 15.24 12.58 -2.83
CA LEU A 211 14.46 13.01 -1.66
C LEU A 211 15.30 13.10 -0.37
N LEU A 212 16.31 12.26 -0.22
CA LEU A 212 17.17 12.25 0.97
C LEU A 212 17.90 13.58 1.18
N ASP A 213 18.18 14.34 0.11
CA ASP A 213 18.86 15.64 0.20
C ASP A 213 17.95 16.75 0.75
N TYR A 214 16.67 16.46 0.91
CA TYR A 214 15.65 17.38 1.41
C TYR A 214 15.22 17.07 2.85
N LEU A 215 15.66 15.94 3.40
CA LEU A 215 15.29 15.58 4.76
C LEU A 215 16.04 16.45 5.76
N ASP A 216 15.30 16.95 6.75
CA ASP A 216 15.91 17.65 7.88
C ASP A 216 16.73 16.64 8.70
N SER A 217 17.89 17.06 9.20
CA SER A 217 18.80 16.28 10.05
C SER A 217 18.25 16.10 11.46
#